data_0450538a19f5b5a6bdfc5fc9941379ce
#
_entry.id   0450538a19f5b5a6bdfc5fc9941379ce
#
_cell.length_a   1.000
_cell.length_b   1.000
_cell.length_c   1.000
_cell.angle_alpha   90.00
_cell.angle_beta   90.00
_cell.angle_gamma   90.00
#
_symmetry.space_group_name_H-M   'P 1'
#
loop_
_entity.id
_entity.type
_entity.pdbx_description
1 polymer ?
#
loop_
_entity_poly.entity_id
_entity_poly.type
_entity_poly.pdbx_seq_one_letter_code
_entity_poly.pdbx_strand_id
1 'polypeptide(L)'
;MSYYRWLGLYTRRVAKRGYTRDTIRGGASEWDVSRPFSSYVRTLGVLAVHPVRFFELLPKIPDPRAPALFLIFSGLLAAILWLLFGGLFPALVALVLPLPLSSLLAGLYHVGVLGGRYGYVVTWRVLAYPLGFYLPFAAVPVLGPLGAIFVGLVLMPIGLARVQEIGPLRAVLVGLVVAGLVGATCFFLFFA
;
A
#
# COMPACT_ATOMS: atom_id res chain seq x y z
N MET A 1 -25.24 7.33 -11.21
CA MET A 1 -25.49 6.32 -10.15
C MET A 1 -24.79 6.76 -8.87
N SER A 2 -25.51 6.88 -7.74
CA SER A 2 -24.95 7.35 -6.49
C SER A 2 -23.94 6.32 -5.96
N TYR A 3 -22.76 6.75 -5.52
CA TYR A 3 -21.69 5.96 -4.85
C TYR A 3 -22.25 5.03 -3.75
N TYR A 4 -23.20 5.53 -2.97
CA TYR A 4 -23.85 4.76 -1.89
C TYR A 4 -24.68 3.56 -2.40
N ARG A 5 -25.26 3.65 -3.59
CA ARG A 5 -26.03 2.55 -4.19
C ARG A 5 -25.10 1.43 -4.66
N TRP A 6 -23.93 1.79 -5.21
CA TRP A 6 -22.91 0.82 -5.60
C TRP A 6 -22.28 0.12 -4.39
N LEU A 7 -22.00 0.86 -3.32
CA LEU A 7 -21.50 0.32 -2.05
C LEU A 7 -22.50 -0.69 -1.44
N GLY A 8 -23.80 -0.40 -1.50
CA GLY A 8 -24.86 -1.30 -1.05
C GLY A 8 -24.93 -2.61 -1.84
N LEU A 9 -24.72 -2.56 -3.16
CA LEU A 9 -24.67 -3.75 -4.00
C LEU A 9 -23.40 -4.58 -3.75
N TYR A 10 -22.27 -3.92 -3.55
CA TYR A 10 -21.02 -4.58 -3.22
C TYR A 10 -21.10 -5.29 -1.86
N THR A 11 -21.59 -4.60 -0.83
CA THR A 11 -21.75 -5.18 0.52
C THR A 11 -22.72 -6.36 0.52
N ARG A 12 -23.80 -6.33 -0.29
CA ARG A 12 -24.70 -7.48 -0.46
C ARG A 12 -24.02 -8.69 -1.10
N ARG A 13 -23.17 -8.49 -2.11
CA ARG A 13 -22.43 -9.58 -2.76
C ARG A 13 -21.40 -10.21 -1.82
N VAL A 14 -20.75 -9.41 -1.01
CA VAL A 14 -19.72 -9.89 -0.05
C VAL A 14 -20.37 -10.52 1.17
N ALA A 15 -21.52 -10.00 1.63
CA ALA A 15 -22.29 -10.61 2.72
C ALA A 15 -22.78 -12.02 2.37
N LYS A 16 -23.14 -12.29 1.12
CA LYS A 16 -23.45 -13.65 0.64
C LYS A 16 -22.29 -14.64 0.77
N ARG A 17 -21.06 -14.15 1.00
CA ARG A 17 -19.84 -14.96 1.22
C ARG A 17 -19.48 -15.09 2.72
N GLY A 18 -20.38 -14.77 3.64
CA GLY A 18 -20.16 -14.93 5.07
C GLY A 18 -19.48 -13.75 5.79
N TYR A 19 -19.38 -12.56 5.15
CA TYR A 19 -18.86 -11.36 5.81
C TYR A 19 -19.98 -10.48 6.36
N THR A 20 -19.78 -9.99 7.58
CA THR A 20 -20.61 -8.93 8.17
C THR A 20 -20.25 -7.57 7.56
N ARG A 21 -21.18 -6.61 7.63
CA ARG A 21 -20.92 -5.22 7.17
C ARG A 21 -19.73 -4.60 7.91
N ASP A 22 -19.53 -4.92 9.17
CA ASP A 22 -18.46 -4.39 10.00
C ASP A 22 -17.10 -4.96 9.62
N THR A 23 -17.02 -6.23 9.24
CA THR A 23 -15.80 -6.86 8.72
C THR A 23 -15.35 -6.23 7.38
N ILE A 24 -16.32 -5.78 6.56
CA ILE A 24 -16.04 -5.16 5.25
C ILE A 24 -15.61 -3.70 5.42
N ARG A 25 -16.25 -2.96 6.34
CA ARG A 25 -15.94 -1.55 6.59
C ARG A 25 -14.63 -1.34 7.31
N GLY A 26 -14.10 -2.38 7.96
CA GLY A 26 -12.87 -2.29 8.74
C GLY A 26 -13.02 -1.43 10.00
N GLY A 27 -12.00 -1.45 10.80
CA GLY A 27 -11.89 -0.62 12.01
C GLY A 27 -11.16 0.71 11.73
N ALA A 28 -10.82 1.42 12.79
CA ALA A 28 -10.14 2.74 12.77
C ALA A 28 -8.64 2.67 12.38
N SER A 29 -8.21 1.69 11.59
CA SER A 29 -6.81 1.57 11.16
C SER A 29 -6.47 2.45 9.96
N GLU A 30 -7.48 2.86 9.19
CA GLU A 30 -7.28 3.67 7.99
C GLU A 30 -6.97 5.12 8.33
N TRP A 31 -6.17 5.77 7.47
CA TRP A 31 -5.86 7.18 7.58
C TRP A 31 -7.13 8.03 7.48
N ASP A 32 -7.30 8.93 8.46
CA ASP A 32 -8.46 9.82 8.56
C ASP A 32 -8.13 11.18 7.94
N VAL A 33 -8.78 11.48 6.82
CA VAL A 33 -8.60 12.73 6.08
C VAL A 33 -9.03 13.96 6.91
N SER A 34 -9.96 13.81 7.86
CA SER A 34 -10.42 14.92 8.72
C SER A 34 -9.36 15.34 9.74
N ARG A 35 -8.41 14.46 10.06
CA ARG A 35 -7.29 14.70 10.99
C ARG A 35 -5.96 14.27 10.38
N PRO A 36 -5.49 14.92 9.30
CA PRO A 36 -4.46 14.38 8.42
C PRO A 36 -3.14 14.09 9.16
N PHE A 37 -2.62 15.03 9.94
CA PHE A 37 -1.32 14.87 10.60
C PHE A 37 -1.34 13.83 11.72
N SER A 38 -2.30 13.92 12.65
CA SER A 38 -2.35 13.00 13.79
C SER A 38 -2.67 11.57 13.37
N SER A 39 -3.55 11.39 12.38
CA SER A 39 -3.84 10.08 11.84
C SER A 39 -2.70 9.53 10.97
N TYR A 40 -1.93 10.40 10.28
CA TYR A 40 -0.75 9.99 9.54
C TYR A 40 0.31 9.34 10.45
N VAL A 41 0.71 10.05 11.50
CA VAL A 41 1.69 9.53 12.46
C VAL A 41 1.19 8.24 13.12
N ARG A 42 -0.09 8.19 13.48
CA ARG A 42 -0.71 6.97 14.00
C ARG A 42 -0.66 5.82 12.99
N THR A 43 -0.99 6.08 11.73
CA THR A 43 -0.95 5.06 10.67
C THR A 43 0.45 4.52 10.46
N LEU A 44 1.47 5.39 10.42
CA LEU A 44 2.88 4.97 10.35
C LEU A 44 3.27 4.12 11.55
N GLY A 45 2.91 4.54 12.76
CA GLY A 45 3.21 3.80 13.99
C GLY A 45 2.56 2.42 14.02
N VAL A 46 1.28 2.32 13.64
CA VAL A 46 0.59 1.02 13.59
C VAL A 46 1.16 0.11 12.51
N LEU A 47 1.52 0.64 11.33
CA LEU A 47 2.20 -0.12 10.27
C LEU A 47 3.56 -0.65 10.72
N ALA A 48 4.33 0.16 11.46
CA ALA A 48 5.66 -0.24 11.93
C ALA A 48 5.60 -1.30 13.03
N VAL A 49 4.71 -1.12 14.02
CA VAL A 49 4.72 -1.93 15.25
C VAL A 49 3.71 -3.08 15.21
N HIS A 50 2.57 -2.87 14.56
CA HIS A 50 1.46 -3.83 14.53
C HIS A 50 0.92 -4.07 13.11
N PRO A 51 1.76 -4.47 12.13
CA PRO A 51 1.36 -4.60 10.72
C PRO A 51 0.22 -5.59 10.52
N VAL A 52 0.22 -6.70 11.23
CA VAL A 52 -0.85 -7.70 11.15
C VAL A 52 -2.20 -7.09 11.50
N ARG A 53 -2.28 -6.39 12.64
CA ARG A 53 -3.50 -5.72 13.09
C ARG A 53 -3.94 -4.64 12.12
N PHE A 54 -3.00 -3.89 11.54
CA PHE A 54 -3.31 -2.87 10.53
C PHE A 54 -4.06 -3.48 9.34
N PHE A 55 -3.52 -4.55 8.75
CA PHE A 55 -4.11 -5.17 7.57
C PHE A 55 -5.40 -5.95 7.87
N GLU A 56 -5.55 -6.52 9.05
CA GLU A 56 -6.80 -7.16 9.48
C GLU A 56 -7.96 -6.17 9.57
N LEU A 57 -7.67 -4.96 10.07
CA LEU A 57 -8.65 -3.88 10.22
C LEU A 57 -8.80 -3.01 8.97
N LEU A 58 -7.99 -3.23 7.93
CA LEU A 58 -8.05 -2.45 6.70
C LEU A 58 -9.39 -2.69 5.98
N PRO A 59 -10.14 -1.62 5.64
CA PRO A 59 -11.40 -1.76 4.91
C PRO A 59 -11.21 -2.48 3.58
N LYS A 60 -11.98 -3.54 3.36
CA LYS A 60 -11.95 -4.35 2.12
C LYS A 60 -12.91 -3.81 1.06
N ILE A 61 -13.14 -2.49 1.09
CA ILE A 61 -14.00 -1.75 0.17
C ILE A 61 -13.13 -1.20 -0.95
N PRO A 62 -13.53 -1.26 -2.22
CA PRO A 62 -12.77 -0.71 -3.33
C PRO A 62 -12.92 0.83 -3.41
N ASP A 63 -12.50 1.53 -2.35
CA ASP A 63 -12.41 2.99 -2.31
C ASP A 63 -10.94 3.41 -2.40
N PRO A 64 -10.53 4.07 -3.50
CA PRO A 64 -9.14 4.49 -3.67
C PRO A 64 -8.80 5.80 -2.97
N ARG A 65 -9.76 6.55 -2.42
CA ARG A 65 -9.55 7.94 -1.95
C ARG A 65 -8.57 8.03 -0.80
N ALA A 66 -8.82 7.31 0.29
CA ALA A 66 -7.98 7.40 1.47
C ALA A 66 -6.53 6.95 1.20
N PRO A 67 -6.26 5.79 0.56
CA PRO A 67 -4.90 5.40 0.23
C PRO A 67 -4.23 6.32 -0.81
N ALA A 68 -4.98 6.89 -1.79
CA ALA A 68 -4.43 7.86 -2.74
C ALA A 68 -3.96 9.14 -2.02
N LEU A 69 -4.81 9.71 -1.17
CA LEU A 69 -4.48 10.90 -0.40
C LEU A 69 -3.33 10.63 0.58
N PHE A 70 -3.27 9.44 1.18
CA PHE A 70 -2.15 9.03 2.03
C PHE A 70 -0.83 8.99 1.23
N LEU A 71 -0.85 8.42 0.01
CA LEU A 71 0.32 8.42 -0.88
C LEU A 71 0.75 9.84 -1.29
N ILE A 72 -0.19 10.71 -1.64
CA ILE A 72 0.10 12.10 -2.01
C ILE A 72 0.73 12.83 -0.83
N PHE A 73 0.17 12.67 0.36
CA PHE A 73 0.71 13.28 1.58
C PHE A 73 2.12 12.77 1.90
N SER A 74 2.34 11.46 1.79
CA SER A 74 3.66 10.83 1.97
C SER A 74 4.65 11.30 0.91
N GLY A 75 4.21 11.44 -0.34
CA GLY A 75 5.02 11.96 -1.44
C GLY A 75 5.45 13.42 -1.23
N LEU A 76 4.54 14.26 -0.71
CA LEU A 76 4.87 15.64 -0.34
C LEU A 76 5.94 15.70 0.76
N LEU A 77 5.80 14.89 1.81
CA LEU A 77 6.82 14.80 2.87
C LEU A 77 8.16 14.30 2.33
N ALA A 78 8.13 13.26 1.50
CA ALA A 78 9.34 12.74 0.86
C ALA A 78 9.98 13.80 -0.06
N ALA A 79 9.19 14.56 -0.82
CA ALA A 79 9.70 15.62 -1.67
C ALA A 79 10.40 16.72 -0.87
N ILE A 80 9.85 17.13 0.28
CA ILE A 80 10.50 18.09 1.18
C ILE A 80 11.84 17.53 1.69
N LEU A 81 11.88 16.27 2.12
CA LEU A 81 13.13 15.64 2.57
C LEU A 81 14.16 15.53 1.44
N TRP A 82 13.73 15.15 0.23
CA TRP A 82 14.61 15.10 -0.93
C TRP A 82 15.14 16.47 -1.34
N LEU A 83 14.37 17.54 -1.20
CA LEU A 83 14.88 18.91 -1.42
C LEU A 83 16.01 19.26 -0.46
N LEU A 84 15.94 18.77 0.78
CA LEU A 84 16.98 19.03 1.79
C LEU A 84 18.24 18.18 1.58
N PHE A 85 18.12 16.92 1.14
CA PHE A 85 19.22 15.96 1.11
C PHE A 85 19.67 15.54 -0.29
N GLY A 86 18.81 15.61 -1.29
CA GLY A 86 19.06 15.04 -2.62
C GLY A 86 18.83 15.99 -3.80
N GLY A 87 18.26 17.17 -3.56
CA GLY A 87 18.01 18.18 -4.57
C GLY A 87 16.65 18.06 -5.28
N LEU A 88 16.47 18.90 -6.31
CA LEU A 88 15.17 19.12 -6.96
C LEU A 88 14.68 17.89 -7.74
N PHE A 89 15.54 17.20 -8.47
CA PHE A 89 15.11 16.08 -9.32
C PHE A 89 14.49 14.93 -8.52
N PRO A 90 15.15 14.36 -7.47
CA PRO A 90 14.52 13.32 -6.67
C PRO A 90 13.27 13.82 -5.89
N ALA A 91 13.20 15.11 -5.55
CA ALA A 91 11.99 15.69 -4.95
C ALA A 91 10.80 15.65 -5.90
N LEU A 92 10.98 16.02 -7.17
CA LEU A 92 9.95 15.92 -8.20
C LEU A 92 9.52 14.49 -8.47
N VAL A 93 10.47 13.55 -8.49
CA VAL A 93 10.19 12.12 -8.62
C VAL A 93 9.35 11.63 -7.45
N ALA A 94 9.70 11.98 -6.21
CA ALA A 94 8.96 11.61 -5.00
C ALA A 94 7.54 12.18 -4.97
N LEU A 95 7.29 13.31 -5.62
CA LEU A 95 5.97 13.91 -5.70
C LEU A 95 5.08 13.25 -6.76
N VAL A 96 5.62 12.96 -7.94
CA VAL A 96 4.83 12.55 -9.11
C VAL A 96 4.73 11.03 -9.25
N LEU A 97 5.82 10.31 -8.98
CA LEU A 97 5.93 8.87 -9.27
C LEU A 97 5.11 7.94 -8.36
N PRO A 98 4.83 8.24 -7.08
CA PRO A 98 4.19 7.27 -6.17
C PRO A 98 2.84 6.74 -6.65
N LEU A 99 1.99 7.57 -7.23
CA LEU A 99 0.67 7.14 -7.72
C LEU A 99 0.76 6.20 -8.93
N PRO A 100 1.42 6.56 -10.04
CA PRO A 100 1.52 5.65 -11.18
C PRO A 100 2.34 4.39 -10.84
N LEU A 101 3.43 4.53 -10.08
CA LEU A 101 4.24 3.40 -9.67
C LEU A 101 3.46 2.42 -8.79
N SER A 102 2.72 2.93 -7.80
CA SER A 102 1.88 2.08 -6.95
C SER A 102 0.81 1.33 -7.75
N SER A 103 0.23 1.98 -8.76
CA SER A 103 -0.76 1.35 -9.62
C SER A 103 -0.15 0.24 -10.47
N LEU A 104 1.03 0.47 -11.05
CA LEU A 104 1.76 -0.54 -11.83
C LEU A 104 2.15 -1.73 -10.95
N LEU A 105 2.78 -1.47 -9.81
CA LEU A 105 3.20 -2.52 -8.88
C LEU A 105 2.00 -3.31 -8.35
N ALA A 106 0.88 -2.63 -8.03
CA ALA A 106 -0.35 -3.32 -7.63
C ALA A 106 -0.89 -4.24 -8.72
N GLY A 107 -0.71 -3.89 -10.00
CA GLY A 107 -1.03 -4.76 -11.14
C GLY A 107 -0.21 -6.04 -11.10
N LEU A 108 1.12 -5.93 -10.92
CA LEU A 108 2.01 -7.10 -10.80
C LEU A 108 1.64 -7.98 -9.60
N TYR A 109 1.43 -7.37 -8.43
CA TYR A 109 0.98 -8.12 -7.25
C TYR A 109 -0.39 -8.77 -7.48
N HIS A 110 -1.32 -8.08 -8.15
CA HIS A 110 -2.67 -8.60 -8.41
C HIS A 110 -2.64 -9.81 -9.32
N VAL A 111 -1.78 -9.81 -10.34
CA VAL A 111 -1.53 -11.00 -11.19
C VAL A 111 -0.98 -12.16 -10.35
N GLY A 112 -0.03 -11.91 -9.46
CA GLY A 112 0.53 -12.93 -8.56
C GLY A 112 -0.50 -13.51 -7.58
N VAL A 113 -1.52 -12.73 -7.19
CA VAL A 113 -2.61 -13.16 -6.31
C VAL A 113 -3.87 -13.58 -7.09
N LEU A 114 -3.79 -13.88 -8.39
CA LEU A 114 -4.93 -14.39 -9.16
C LEU A 114 -5.63 -15.55 -8.39
N GLY A 115 -6.93 -15.39 -8.18
CA GLY A 115 -7.71 -16.24 -7.26
C GLY A 115 -7.73 -15.74 -5.82
N GLY A 116 -7.12 -14.61 -5.50
CA GLY A 116 -7.36 -13.87 -4.26
C GLY A 116 -8.82 -13.44 -4.15
N ARG A 117 -9.25 -13.10 -2.92
CA ARG A 117 -10.68 -12.89 -2.63
C ARG A 117 -11.22 -11.57 -3.12
N TYR A 118 -10.36 -10.55 -3.26
CA TYR A 118 -10.74 -9.18 -3.58
C TYR A 118 -10.10 -8.69 -4.86
N GLY A 119 -10.76 -7.70 -5.51
CA GLY A 119 -10.32 -7.14 -6.79
C GLY A 119 -9.08 -6.23 -6.68
N TYR A 120 -8.60 -5.78 -7.84
CA TYR A 120 -7.41 -4.96 -8.02
C TYR A 120 -7.32 -3.74 -7.06
N VAL A 121 -8.41 -2.99 -6.89
CA VAL A 121 -8.40 -1.77 -6.04
C VAL A 121 -8.05 -2.10 -4.59
N VAL A 122 -8.45 -3.29 -4.10
CA VAL A 122 -8.09 -3.74 -2.75
C VAL A 122 -6.61 -4.14 -2.69
N THR A 123 -6.08 -4.79 -3.75
CA THR A 123 -4.63 -5.07 -3.85
C THR A 123 -3.82 -3.76 -3.87
N TRP A 124 -4.26 -2.78 -4.65
CA TRP A 124 -3.63 -1.47 -4.70
C TRP A 124 -3.64 -0.78 -3.33
N ARG A 125 -4.74 -0.85 -2.58
CA ARG A 125 -4.83 -0.33 -1.21
C ARG A 125 -3.81 -1.00 -0.28
N VAL A 126 -3.64 -2.32 -0.38
CA VAL A 126 -2.63 -3.06 0.39
C VAL A 126 -1.22 -2.54 0.11
N LEU A 127 -0.91 -2.15 -1.13
CA LEU A 127 0.39 -1.61 -1.51
C LEU A 127 0.56 -0.13 -1.16
N ALA A 128 -0.50 0.67 -1.28
CA ALA A 128 -0.43 2.11 -1.11
C ALA A 128 0.04 2.54 0.29
N TYR A 129 -0.42 1.85 1.34
CA TYR A 129 0.00 2.16 2.71
C TYR A 129 1.47 1.81 3.00
N PRO A 130 1.98 0.61 2.67
CA PRO A 130 3.41 0.31 2.79
C PRO A 130 4.29 1.22 1.95
N LEU A 131 3.89 1.52 0.72
CA LEU A 131 4.64 2.46 -0.12
C LEU A 131 4.65 3.87 0.48
N GLY A 132 3.51 4.37 0.93
CA GLY A 132 3.43 5.66 1.62
C GLY A 132 4.21 5.69 2.92
N PHE A 133 4.28 4.57 3.65
CA PHE A 133 5.18 4.42 4.79
C PHE A 133 6.64 4.56 4.37
N TYR A 134 7.05 3.91 3.28
CA TYR A 134 8.42 3.91 2.78
C TYR A 134 8.92 5.28 2.31
N LEU A 135 8.07 6.05 1.62
CA LEU A 135 8.47 7.26 0.89
C LEU A 135 9.28 8.28 1.73
N PRO A 136 8.89 8.68 2.94
CA PRO A 136 9.66 9.62 3.74
C PRO A 136 11.03 9.06 4.13
N PHE A 137 11.14 7.75 4.37
CA PHE A 137 12.40 7.11 4.74
C PHE A 137 13.34 6.92 3.55
N ALA A 138 12.81 6.87 2.33
CA ALA A 138 13.61 6.72 1.12
C ALA A 138 14.63 7.85 0.92
N ALA A 139 14.33 9.06 1.41
CA ALA A 139 15.21 10.21 1.32
C ALA A 139 16.40 10.16 2.30
N VAL A 140 16.35 9.29 3.30
CA VAL A 140 17.36 9.21 4.35
C VAL A 140 18.31 8.05 4.05
N PRO A 141 19.64 8.30 3.89
CA PRO A 141 20.62 7.24 3.72
C PRO A 141 20.48 6.19 4.85
N VAL A 142 20.72 4.92 4.54
CA VAL A 142 20.52 3.77 5.46
C VAL A 142 19.05 3.44 5.73
N LEU A 143 18.18 4.41 6.04
CA LEU A 143 16.75 4.13 6.29
C LEU A 143 16.01 3.76 4.99
N GLY A 144 16.42 4.31 3.84
CA GLY A 144 15.84 3.94 2.54
C GLY A 144 15.97 2.44 2.25
N PRO A 145 17.18 1.86 2.17
CA PRO A 145 17.36 0.43 1.96
C PRO A 145 16.68 -0.44 3.02
N LEU A 146 16.78 -0.09 4.30
CA LEU A 146 16.12 -0.82 5.38
C LEU A 146 14.60 -0.77 5.28
N GLY A 147 14.06 0.39 4.94
CA GLY A 147 12.62 0.57 4.70
C GLY A 147 12.13 -0.25 3.51
N ALA A 148 12.88 -0.29 2.41
CA ALA A 148 12.55 -1.11 1.24
C ALA A 148 12.50 -2.61 1.57
N ILE A 149 13.49 -3.11 2.33
CA ILE A 149 13.51 -4.50 2.82
C ILE A 149 12.29 -4.77 3.73
N PHE A 150 12.03 -3.89 4.68
CA PHE A 150 10.90 -4.03 5.60
C PHE A 150 9.56 -4.03 4.85
N VAL A 151 9.35 -3.11 3.92
CA VAL A 151 8.14 -3.08 3.09
C VAL A 151 8.01 -4.33 2.23
N GLY A 152 9.06 -4.71 1.51
CA GLY A 152 9.03 -5.83 0.57
C GLY A 152 8.90 -7.19 1.24
N LEU A 153 9.64 -7.43 2.32
CA LEU A 153 9.70 -8.75 2.97
C LEU A 153 8.74 -8.91 4.15
N VAL A 154 8.27 -7.82 4.75
CA VAL A 154 7.39 -7.89 5.92
C VAL A 154 6.01 -7.36 5.61
N LEU A 155 5.89 -6.08 5.24
CA LEU A 155 4.58 -5.45 5.10
C LEU A 155 3.77 -6.01 3.93
N MET A 156 4.39 -6.22 2.76
CA MET A 156 3.68 -6.71 1.58
C MET A 156 3.19 -8.16 1.74
N PRO A 157 4.01 -9.14 2.18
CA PRO A 157 3.51 -10.48 2.42
C PRO A 157 2.40 -10.55 3.47
N ILE A 158 2.53 -9.82 4.58
CA ILE A 158 1.48 -9.75 5.61
C ILE A 158 0.20 -9.16 5.02
N GLY A 159 0.31 -8.02 4.32
CA GLY A 159 -0.83 -7.35 3.71
C GLY A 159 -1.56 -8.23 2.70
N LEU A 160 -0.85 -8.90 1.80
CA LEU A 160 -1.44 -9.81 0.83
C LEU A 160 -2.10 -11.01 1.50
N ALA A 161 -1.41 -11.65 2.47
CA ALA A 161 -1.96 -12.81 3.17
C ALA A 161 -3.24 -12.46 3.93
N ARG A 162 -3.26 -11.34 4.67
CA ARG A 162 -4.39 -10.95 5.52
C ARG A 162 -5.57 -10.33 4.76
N VAL A 163 -5.27 -9.52 3.74
CA VAL A 163 -6.33 -8.82 3.00
C VAL A 163 -6.86 -9.67 1.85
N GLN A 164 -6.00 -10.27 1.03
CA GLN A 164 -6.42 -11.14 -0.08
C GLN A 164 -6.76 -12.58 0.35
N GLU A 165 -6.51 -12.91 1.64
CA GLU A 165 -6.80 -14.22 2.21
C GLU A 165 -6.13 -15.37 1.44
N ILE A 166 -4.89 -15.13 0.99
CA ILE A 166 -4.05 -16.15 0.37
C ILE A 166 -3.11 -16.78 1.41
N GLY A 167 -2.64 -17.98 1.12
CA GLY A 167 -1.67 -18.64 2.00
C GLY A 167 -0.40 -17.80 2.21
N PRO A 168 0.20 -17.80 3.41
CA PRO A 168 1.36 -16.97 3.72
C PRO A 168 2.57 -17.30 2.83
N LEU A 169 2.80 -18.56 2.51
CA LEU A 169 3.87 -18.97 1.59
C LEU A 169 3.68 -18.35 0.20
N ARG A 170 2.46 -18.38 -0.34
CA ARG A 170 2.14 -17.75 -1.62
C ARG A 170 2.34 -16.24 -1.57
N ALA A 171 1.95 -15.59 -0.49
CA ALA A 171 2.14 -14.16 -0.31
C ALA A 171 3.64 -13.78 -0.34
N VAL A 172 4.48 -14.56 0.33
CA VAL A 172 5.94 -14.38 0.32
C VAL A 172 6.51 -14.60 -1.07
N LEU A 173 6.12 -15.68 -1.76
CA LEU A 173 6.60 -15.97 -3.12
C LEU A 173 6.23 -14.89 -4.11
N VAL A 174 4.99 -14.37 -4.06
CA VAL A 174 4.57 -13.23 -4.89
C VAL A 174 5.41 -11.99 -4.58
N GLY A 175 5.67 -11.72 -3.29
CA GLY A 175 6.54 -10.62 -2.87
C GLY A 175 7.96 -10.74 -3.44
N LEU A 176 8.57 -11.91 -3.34
CA LEU A 176 9.92 -12.18 -3.86
C LEU A 176 9.99 -12.07 -5.39
N VAL A 177 9.00 -12.60 -6.11
CA VAL A 177 8.94 -12.48 -7.58
C VAL A 177 8.84 -11.03 -8.02
N VAL A 178 7.93 -10.25 -7.40
CA VAL A 178 7.79 -8.83 -7.75
C VAL A 178 9.06 -8.04 -7.39
N ALA A 179 9.65 -8.28 -6.21
CA ALA A 179 10.90 -7.64 -5.81
C ALA A 179 12.05 -8.00 -6.77
N GLY A 180 12.14 -9.26 -7.20
CA GLY A 180 13.11 -9.72 -8.19
C GLY A 180 12.93 -9.05 -9.56
N LEU A 181 11.70 -8.93 -10.05
CA LEU A 181 11.40 -8.23 -11.31
C LEU A 181 11.78 -6.76 -11.24
N VAL A 182 11.43 -6.07 -10.15
CA VAL A 182 11.78 -4.65 -9.95
C VAL A 182 13.29 -4.49 -9.84
N GLY A 183 13.97 -5.33 -9.08
CA GLY A 183 15.43 -5.32 -8.92
C GLY A 183 16.14 -5.58 -10.24
N ALA A 184 15.71 -6.57 -11.02
CA ALA A 184 16.25 -6.85 -12.34
C ALA A 184 16.06 -5.66 -13.31
N THR A 185 14.86 -5.07 -13.32
CA THR A 185 14.56 -3.89 -14.16
C THR A 185 15.48 -2.72 -13.79
N CYS A 186 15.63 -2.43 -12.49
CA CYS A 186 16.55 -1.39 -12.03
C CYS A 186 17.99 -1.70 -12.43
N PHE A 187 18.45 -2.93 -12.27
CA PHE A 187 19.79 -3.33 -12.67
C PHE A 187 20.06 -3.08 -14.15
N PHE A 188 19.15 -3.54 -15.03
CA PHE A 188 19.30 -3.31 -16.48
C PHE A 188 19.26 -1.82 -16.87
N LEU A 189 18.45 -1.01 -16.22
CA LEU A 189 18.36 0.42 -16.52
C LEU A 189 19.59 1.23 -16.10
N PHE A 190 20.32 0.78 -15.07
CA PHE A 190 21.46 1.52 -14.52
C PHE A 190 22.82 0.94 -14.86
N PHE A 191 22.89 -0.34 -15.28
CA PHE A 191 24.17 -1.04 -15.48
C PHE A 191 24.32 -1.73 -16.85
N ALA A 192 23.29 -1.79 -17.68
CA ALA A 192 23.34 -2.26 -19.07
C ALA A 192 23.32 -1.09 -20.04
#